data_1976479416b302a7a5b277bca3fbe4e9
#
_entry.id   1976479416b302a7a5b277bca3fbe4e9
#
_cell.length_a   1.000
_cell.length_b   1.000
_cell.length_c   1.000
_cell.angle_alpha   90.00
_cell.angle_beta   90.00
_cell.angle_gamma   90.00
#
_symmetry.space_group_name_H-M   'P 1'
#
loop_
_entity.id
_entity.type
_entity.pdbx_description
1 polymer ?
#
loop_
_entity_poly.entity_id
_entity_poly.type
_entity_poly.pdbx_seq_one_letter_code
_entity_poly.pdbx_strand_id
1 'polypeptide(L)'
;MKTLYLECNMGAAGDMLAGALLDLLSEQEQNEILNQLNSLGLEGVSVSLESSTKCGISGKHFHVLVNGEEEKSHDVHDHSDHDHHNEAQEHHHASMESIEDTVRSFPLRDEVKDNVMKVYQLIAEAESHAHQMPVSVIHFHEVGMKDAIMDITAVCLLMHTIHAEQVIISPINTGYGEVRCMHGIVPVPAPAAEYLLRGIPTYSMEKFRGELCTPTGAALLKAFASSFGSRPIMTIEQTGYGMGEKDFEAANCVRAFLGEDQTESRNQKIEKLETNIDDMTGEEIGFAMERLFEAGARDVFITPIFMKKNRPAYLLSVLCLPKDEETILQCIFRYTTTLGVRYQLMDRAVLKRSQEPIFVKDGTIRKKNASGYGIEKSKMEYDDVAEIARKNGKTLWEVKDEAE
;
A
#
# COMPACT_ATOMS: atom_id res chain seq x y z
N MET A 1 2.61 6.60 -13.79
CA MET A 1 3.00 6.64 -12.37
C MET A 1 3.96 5.50 -12.12
N LYS A 2 5.12 5.77 -11.52
CA LYS A 2 6.12 4.73 -11.22
C LYS A 2 5.57 3.79 -10.15
N THR A 3 5.29 2.56 -10.53
CA THR A 3 4.62 1.58 -9.69
C THR A 3 5.51 0.36 -9.46
N LEU A 4 5.63 -0.03 -8.20
CA LEU A 4 6.24 -1.28 -7.77
C LEU A 4 5.12 -2.28 -7.44
N TYR A 5 5.11 -3.43 -8.10
CA TYR A 5 4.24 -4.54 -7.75
C TYR A 5 5.05 -5.68 -7.15
N LEU A 6 4.70 -6.08 -5.93
CA LEU A 6 5.33 -7.20 -5.23
C LEU A 6 4.40 -8.42 -5.28
N GLU A 7 4.88 -9.52 -5.84
CA GLU A 7 4.13 -10.76 -5.93
C GLU A 7 4.62 -11.74 -4.87
N CYS A 8 3.78 -12.01 -3.88
CA CYS A 8 4.07 -12.80 -2.69
C CYS A 8 3.40 -14.19 -2.73
N ASN A 9 3.46 -14.88 -3.88
CA ASN A 9 2.84 -16.20 -4.08
C ASN A 9 3.52 -17.31 -3.24
N MET A 10 4.75 -17.07 -2.82
CA MET A 10 5.51 -17.93 -1.90
C MET A 10 5.81 -17.20 -0.58
N GLY A 11 4.89 -16.33 -0.15
CA GLY A 11 5.05 -15.52 1.04
C GLY A 11 6.03 -14.37 0.88
N ALA A 12 6.61 -13.93 1.98
CA ALA A 12 7.65 -12.89 2.02
C ALA A 12 8.44 -12.95 3.33
N ALA A 13 9.74 -12.78 3.23
CA ALA A 13 10.66 -12.60 4.34
C ALA A 13 11.58 -11.42 4.02
N GLY A 14 12.34 -10.92 4.99
CA GLY A 14 13.18 -9.74 4.84
C GLY A 14 14.22 -9.92 3.74
N ASP A 15 14.94 -11.03 3.75
CA ASP A 15 15.93 -11.46 2.76
C ASP A 15 15.35 -11.55 1.34
N MET A 16 14.16 -12.16 1.21
CA MET A 16 13.46 -12.29 -0.08
C MET A 16 13.06 -10.92 -0.66
N LEU A 17 12.56 -10.02 0.20
CA LEU A 17 12.21 -8.66 -0.22
C LEU A 17 13.46 -7.87 -0.61
N ALA A 18 14.53 -7.93 0.21
CA ALA A 18 15.80 -7.27 -0.10
C ALA A 18 16.41 -7.80 -1.41
N GLY A 19 16.45 -9.12 -1.57
CA GLY A 19 16.94 -9.76 -2.81
C GLY A 19 16.16 -9.33 -4.04
N ALA A 20 14.81 -9.32 -3.97
CA ALA A 20 13.96 -8.92 -5.09
C ALA A 20 14.13 -7.44 -5.47
N LEU A 21 14.29 -6.57 -4.48
CA LEU A 21 14.48 -5.13 -4.70
C LEU A 21 15.89 -4.83 -5.22
N LEU A 22 16.91 -5.53 -4.73
CA LEU A 22 18.28 -5.42 -5.25
C LEU A 22 18.36 -5.88 -6.71
N ASP A 23 17.66 -6.94 -7.09
CA ASP A 23 17.65 -7.46 -8.46
C ASP A 23 16.98 -6.53 -9.48
N LEU A 24 16.24 -5.51 -9.02
CA LEU A 24 15.75 -4.41 -9.85
C LEU A 24 16.83 -3.38 -10.21
N LEU A 25 17.96 -3.37 -9.49
CA LEU A 25 19.00 -2.35 -9.62
C LEU A 25 20.11 -2.84 -10.55
N SER A 26 20.86 -1.90 -11.13
CA SER A 26 22.08 -2.23 -11.86
C SER A 26 23.16 -2.78 -10.90
N GLU A 27 24.13 -3.54 -11.41
CA GLU A 27 25.23 -4.09 -10.60
C GLU A 27 26.01 -3.00 -9.84
N GLN A 28 26.15 -1.81 -10.42
CA GLN A 28 26.79 -0.70 -9.75
C GLN A 28 25.96 -0.24 -8.54
N GLU A 29 24.66 -0.03 -8.71
CA GLU A 29 23.76 0.39 -7.63
C GLU A 29 23.66 -0.70 -6.54
N GLN A 30 23.62 -2.00 -6.93
CA GLN A 30 23.67 -3.11 -5.98
C GLN A 30 24.90 -3.02 -5.09
N ASN A 31 26.09 -2.83 -5.68
CA ASN A 31 27.34 -2.70 -4.94
C ASN A 31 27.38 -1.46 -4.05
N GLU A 32 26.84 -0.34 -4.50
CA GLU A 32 26.74 0.89 -3.68
C GLU A 32 25.87 0.65 -2.44
N ILE A 33 24.71 0.02 -2.59
CA ILE A 33 23.80 -0.32 -1.48
C ILE A 33 24.45 -1.32 -0.52
N LEU A 34 25.08 -2.40 -1.03
CA LEU A 34 25.75 -3.39 -0.19
C LEU A 34 26.91 -2.77 0.61
N ASN A 35 27.70 -1.89 -0.01
CA ASN A 35 28.75 -1.16 0.67
C ASN A 35 28.19 -0.24 1.76
N GLN A 36 27.09 0.44 1.47
CA GLN A 36 26.42 1.30 2.45
C GLN A 36 25.91 0.49 3.65
N LEU A 37 25.27 -0.66 3.43
CA LEU A 37 24.80 -1.56 4.49
C LEU A 37 25.96 -2.11 5.31
N ASN A 38 27.06 -2.56 4.68
CA ASN A 38 28.25 -3.04 5.37
C ASN A 38 28.99 -1.93 6.16
N SER A 39 28.71 -0.66 5.87
CA SER A 39 29.31 0.49 6.59
C SER A 39 28.46 1.03 7.74
N LEU A 40 27.32 0.40 8.06
CA LEU A 40 26.42 0.86 9.13
C LEU A 40 27.03 0.78 10.54
N GLY A 41 28.09 0.02 10.72
CA GLY A 41 28.78 -0.12 12.01
C GLY A 41 28.12 -1.11 12.96
N LEU A 42 27.27 -2.00 12.46
CA LEU A 42 26.70 -3.09 13.26
C LEU A 42 27.76 -4.18 13.45
N GLU A 43 28.32 -4.29 14.68
CA GLU A 43 29.43 -5.16 14.99
C GLU A 43 29.14 -6.64 14.70
N GLY A 44 30.05 -7.29 13.97
CA GLY A 44 29.94 -8.70 13.58
C GLY A 44 28.94 -8.98 12.46
N VAL A 45 28.31 -7.97 11.87
CA VAL A 45 27.32 -8.15 10.77
C VAL A 45 27.94 -7.79 9.45
N SER A 46 27.73 -8.64 8.46
CA SER A 46 28.06 -8.35 7.05
C SER A 46 26.94 -8.84 6.15
N VAL A 47 26.76 -8.15 5.02
CA VAL A 47 25.77 -8.53 4.01
C VAL A 47 26.42 -8.82 2.69
N SER A 48 25.87 -9.78 1.97
CA SER A 48 26.27 -10.16 0.61
C SER A 48 25.06 -10.47 -0.26
N LEU A 49 25.26 -10.47 -1.57
CA LEU A 49 24.25 -10.79 -2.56
C LEU A 49 24.76 -11.89 -3.48
N GLU A 50 24.07 -13.01 -3.50
CA GLU A 50 24.45 -14.15 -4.32
C GLU A 50 23.37 -14.45 -5.39
N SER A 51 23.80 -15.04 -6.49
CA SER A 51 22.86 -15.56 -7.48
C SER A 51 22.38 -16.94 -7.03
N SER A 52 21.07 -17.11 -6.95
CA SER A 52 20.41 -18.36 -6.58
C SER A 52 19.43 -18.79 -7.65
N THR A 53 19.22 -20.11 -7.80
CA THR A 53 18.28 -20.67 -8.78
C THR A 53 17.32 -21.64 -8.12
N LYS A 54 16.01 -21.35 -8.22
CA LYS A 54 14.94 -22.21 -7.72
C LYS A 54 14.02 -22.62 -8.88
N CYS A 55 13.82 -23.90 -9.07
CA CYS A 55 12.98 -24.46 -10.16
C CYS A 55 13.34 -23.90 -11.57
N GLY A 56 14.62 -23.63 -11.84
CA GLY A 56 15.08 -23.07 -13.11
C GLY A 56 14.89 -21.55 -13.27
N ILE A 57 14.38 -20.85 -12.26
CA ILE A 57 14.31 -19.40 -12.22
C ILE A 57 15.53 -18.90 -11.45
N SER A 58 16.33 -18.03 -12.09
CA SER A 58 17.47 -17.38 -11.43
C SER A 58 17.06 -16.04 -10.85
N GLY A 59 17.58 -15.71 -9.68
CA GLY A 59 17.36 -14.46 -8.98
C GLY A 59 18.47 -14.21 -7.96
N LYS A 60 18.22 -13.34 -7.01
CA LYS A 60 19.17 -12.93 -5.98
C LYS A 60 18.76 -13.44 -4.61
N HIS A 61 19.72 -13.92 -3.86
CA HIS A 61 19.58 -14.21 -2.43
C HIS A 61 20.40 -13.17 -1.66
N PHE A 62 19.75 -12.48 -0.74
CA PHE A 62 20.39 -11.52 0.15
C PHE A 62 20.74 -12.22 1.46
N HIS A 63 22.02 -12.27 1.78
CA HIS A 63 22.54 -12.92 2.97
C HIS A 63 22.92 -11.90 4.03
N VAL A 64 22.49 -12.14 5.25
CA VAL A 64 22.96 -11.44 6.45
C VAL A 64 23.75 -12.42 7.30
N LEU A 65 25.04 -12.18 7.47
CA LEU A 65 25.94 -13.00 8.27
C LEU A 65 26.22 -12.29 9.60
N VAL A 66 25.93 -12.96 10.70
CA VAL A 66 26.27 -12.51 12.05
C VAL A 66 27.43 -13.37 12.56
N ASN A 67 28.59 -12.73 12.80
CA ASN A 67 29.83 -13.42 13.15
C ASN A 67 30.27 -14.49 12.13
N GLY A 68 29.89 -14.31 10.86
CA GLY A 68 30.25 -15.22 9.77
C GLY A 68 29.28 -16.39 9.59
N GLU A 69 28.21 -16.49 10.37
CA GLU A 69 27.17 -17.51 10.26
C GLU A 69 25.84 -16.87 9.90
N GLU A 70 25.04 -17.58 9.07
CA GLU A 70 23.65 -17.21 8.74
C GLU A 70 22.71 -17.89 9.72
N GLU A 71 21.72 -17.14 10.22
CA GLU A 71 20.70 -17.71 11.10
C GLU A 71 19.71 -18.55 10.26
N LYS A 72 19.48 -19.81 10.70
CA LYS A 72 18.61 -20.75 10.00
C LYS A 72 17.33 -20.99 10.76
N SER A 73 16.20 -20.78 10.10
CA SER A 73 14.90 -21.20 10.62
C SER A 73 14.70 -22.72 10.44
N HIS A 74 14.28 -23.43 11.49
CA HIS A 74 14.03 -24.88 11.45
C HIS A 74 12.53 -25.20 11.34
N ASP A 75 12.14 -25.92 10.30
CA ASP A 75 10.80 -26.51 10.20
C ASP A 75 10.70 -27.80 11.02
N VAL A 76 9.47 -28.13 11.49
CA VAL A 76 9.19 -29.26 12.41
C VAL A 76 9.50 -30.66 11.82
N HIS A 77 9.79 -30.74 10.51
CA HIS A 77 9.95 -31.99 9.79
C HIS A 77 11.38 -32.42 9.48
N ASP A 78 12.39 -31.71 9.94
CA ASP A 78 13.78 -32.20 9.85
C ASP A 78 14.07 -33.25 10.89
N HIS A 79 13.84 -34.54 10.51
CA HIS A 79 14.28 -35.72 11.28
C HIS A 79 15.79 -35.93 11.11
N SER A 80 16.59 -35.13 11.80
CA SER A 80 17.97 -35.51 12.10
C SER A 80 18.15 -35.45 13.62
N ASP A 81 18.02 -36.64 14.24
CA ASP A 81 18.47 -36.90 15.60
C ASP A 81 19.97 -36.57 15.71
N HIS A 82 20.31 -35.41 16.16
CA HIS A 82 21.59 -35.15 16.81
C HIS A 82 21.34 -34.30 18.05
N ASP A 83 21.40 -35.00 19.19
CA ASP A 83 21.60 -34.40 20.50
C ASP A 83 22.82 -33.47 20.48
N HIS A 84 22.58 -32.16 20.34
CA HIS A 84 23.58 -31.18 20.66
C HIS A 84 23.24 -30.47 21.96
N HIS A 85 24.15 -30.67 22.90
CA HIS A 85 24.19 -30.05 24.22
C HIS A 85 23.90 -28.54 24.11
N ASN A 86 22.92 -28.11 24.92
CA ASN A 86 22.68 -26.71 25.25
C ASN A 86 23.97 -26.06 25.81
N GLU A 87 24.70 -25.38 24.98
CA GLU A 87 25.51 -24.26 25.46
C GLU A 87 24.53 -23.09 25.58
N ALA A 88 24.40 -22.56 26.79
CA ALA A 88 23.60 -21.38 27.08
C ALA A 88 24.23 -20.17 26.33
N GLN A 89 23.77 -19.93 25.11
CA GLN A 89 23.99 -18.64 24.46
C GLN A 89 23.25 -17.61 25.30
N GLU A 90 23.95 -16.58 25.74
CA GLU A 90 23.34 -15.40 26.38
C GLU A 90 22.43 -14.75 25.34
N HIS A 91 21.12 -15.01 25.45
CA HIS A 91 20.12 -14.39 24.62
C HIS A 91 20.01 -12.92 25.00
N HIS A 92 20.64 -12.06 24.23
CA HIS A 92 20.45 -10.62 24.33
C HIS A 92 19.03 -10.28 23.84
N HIS A 93 18.11 -10.11 24.78
CA HIS A 93 16.79 -9.60 24.50
C HIS A 93 16.90 -8.11 24.09
N ALA A 94 16.57 -7.79 22.84
CA ALA A 94 16.56 -6.42 22.38
C ALA A 94 15.26 -5.72 22.84
N SER A 95 15.38 -4.55 23.44
CA SER A 95 14.25 -3.67 23.73
C SER A 95 14.03 -2.71 22.57
N MET A 96 12.82 -2.13 22.47
CA MET A 96 12.55 -1.09 21.49
C MET A 96 13.53 0.08 21.56
N GLU A 97 13.92 0.48 22.79
CA GLU A 97 14.89 1.55 23.03
C GLU A 97 16.29 1.20 22.47
N SER A 98 16.76 -0.04 22.69
CA SER A 98 18.06 -0.46 22.16
C SER A 98 18.09 -0.57 20.64
N ILE A 99 16.96 -0.95 20.03
CA ILE A 99 16.81 -0.95 18.57
C ILE A 99 16.80 0.48 18.03
N GLU A 100 16.05 1.39 18.68
CA GLU A 100 16.01 2.80 18.27
C GLU A 100 17.41 3.43 18.35
N ASP A 101 18.13 3.25 19.44
CA ASP A 101 19.50 3.75 19.60
C ASP A 101 20.42 3.22 18.49
N THR A 102 20.31 1.94 18.18
CA THR A 102 21.09 1.31 17.09
C THR A 102 20.75 1.93 15.75
N VAL A 103 19.47 2.00 15.38
CA VAL A 103 19.02 2.52 14.09
C VAL A 103 19.33 4.01 13.95
N ARG A 104 19.14 4.81 15.02
CA ARG A 104 19.49 6.24 15.02
C ARG A 104 20.98 6.50 14.84
N SER A 105 21.84 5.57 15.24
CA SER A 105 23.29 5.66 15.06
C SER A 105 23.74 5.45 13.61
N PHE A 106 22.92 4.82 12.75
CA PHE A 106 23.28 4.53 11.36
C PHE A 106 23.54 5.79 10.54
N PRO A 107 24.55 5.82 9.67
CA PRO A 107 24.83 6.94 8.76
C PRO A 107 23.88 6.93 7.56
N LEU A 108 22.58 6.85 7.82
CA LEU A 108 21.49 6.86 6.85
C LEU A 108 20.66 8.14 6.96
N ARG A 109 19.90 8.46 5.91
CA ARG A 109 18.92 9.55 5.93
C ARG A 109 17.84 9.29 6.98
N ASP A 110 17.38 10.35 7.62
CA ASP A 110 16.38 10.23 8.69
C ASP A 110 15.08 9.57 8.19
N GLU A 111 14.65 9.84 6.94
CA GLU A 111 13.50 9.19 6.33
C GLU A 111 13.62 7.66 6.29
N VAL A 112 14.81 7.12 6.03
CA VAL A 112 15.05 5.66 6.05
C VAL A 112 14.96 5.15 7.48
N LYS A 113 15.60 5.83 8.44
CA LYS A 113 15.56 5.47 9.88
C LYS A 113 14.13 5.50 10.41
N ASP A 114 13.34 6.50 10.04
CA ASP A 114 11.94 6.62 10.43
C ASP A 114 11.10 5.48 9.87
N ASN A 115 11.35 5.06 8.63
CA ASN A 115 10.71 3.88 8.06
C ASN A 115 11.09 2.58 8.79
N VAL A 116 12.36 2.41 9.16
CA VAL A 116 12.81 1.27 9.98
C VAL A 116 12.06 1.26 11.32
N MET A 117 11.97 2.40 12.00
CA MET A 117 11.26 2.51 13.28
C MET A 117 9.75 2.28 13.13
N LYS A 118 9.15 2.72 12.02
CA LYS A 118 7.74 2.41 11.70
C LYS A 118 7.49 0.90 11.58
N VAL A 119 8.40 0.17 10.92
CA VAL A 119 8.32 -1.30 10.81
C VAL A 119 8.45 -1.93 12.19
N TYR A 120 9.42 -1.51 13.01
CA TYR A 120 9.57 -2.02 14.38
C TYR A 120 8.38 -1.71 15.27
N GLN A 121 7.74 -0.56 15.11
CA GLN A 121 6.51 -0.24 15.84
C GLN A 121 5.37 -1.23 15.49
N LEU A 122 5.20 -1.58 14.22
CA LEU A 122 4.23 -2.60 13.79
C LEU A 122 4.53 -3.98 14.40
N ILE A 123 5.79 -4.37 14.42
CA ILE A 123 6.24 -5.63 15.03
C ILE A 123 5.98 -5.60 16.55
N ALA A 124 6.32 -4.51 17.23
CA ALA A 124 6.10 -4.36 18.67
C ALA A 124 4.61 -4.46 19.05
N GLU A 125 3.72 -3.87 18.25
CA GLU A 125 2.27 -4.01 18.43
C GLU A 125 1.80 -5.45 18.25
N ALA A 126 2.37 -6.17 17.26
CA ALA A 126 2.04 -7.57 17.01
C ALA A 126 2.51 -8.48 18.13
N GLU A 127 3.73 -8.31 18.60
CA GLU A 127 4.30 -9.05 19.74
C GLU A 127 3.53 -8.76 21.04
N SER A 128 3.20 -7.48 21.27
CA SER A 128 2.36 -7.05 22.39
C SER A 128 1.02 -7.78 22.40
N HIS A 129 0.39 -7.92 21.23
CA HIS A 129 -0.86 -8.65 21.10
C HIS A 129 -0.67 -10.16 21.32
N ALA A 130 0.37 -10.76 20.74
CA ALA A 130 0.65 -12.18 20.84
C ALA A 130 0.95 -12.60 22.29
N HIS A 131 1.70 -11.78 23.03
CA HIS A 131 2.09 -12.03 24.42
C HIS A 131 1.13 -11.44 25.46
N GLN A 132 0.11 -10.67 25.05
CA GLN A 132 -0.81 -9.96 25.93
C GLN A 132 -0.07 -9.08 26.96
N MET A 133 1.00 -8.42 26.52
CA MET A 133 1.84 -7.53 27.34
C MET A 133 1.87 -6.13 26.71
N PRO A 134 2.03 -5.06 27.52
CA PRO A 134 2.17 -3.71 26.99
C PRO A 134 3.41 -3.59 26.07
N VAL A 135 3.33 -2.81 25.00
CA VAL A 135 4.43 -2.56 24.06
C VAL A 135 5.71 -2.09 24.78
N SER A 136 5.57 -1.31 25.86
CA SER A 136 6.70 -0.76 26.63
C SER A 136 7.55 -1.80 27.37
N VAL A 137 7.07 -3.03 27.52
CA VAL A 137 7.78 -4.12 28.21
C VAL A 137 8.07 -5.33 27.31
N ILE A 138 7.79 -5.17 26.01
CA ILE A 138 8.11 -6.22 25.03
C ILE A 138 9.61 -6.32 24.84
N HIS A 139 10.09 -7.54 24.88
CA HIS A 139 11.43 -7.90 24.47
C HIS A 139 11.35 -8.69 23.17
N PHE A 140 12.04 -8.21 22.16
CA PHE A 140 12.11 -8.92 20.89
C PHE A 140 13.07 -10.11 21.01
N HIS A 141 12.61 -11.25 20.54
CA HIS A 141 13.41 -12.47 20.50
C HIS A 141 14.09 -12.59 19.12
N GLU A 142 13.45 -13.21 18.16
CA GLU A 142 13.98 -13.39 16.79
C GLU A 142 14.08 -12.06 16.02
N VAL A 143 13.01 -11.25 16.03
CA VAL A 143 12.96 -9.99 15.28
C VAL A 143 13.79 -8.84 15.89
N GLY A 144 14.37 -9.03 17.05
CA GLY A 144 15.31 -8.09 17.69
C GLY A 144 16.78 -8.43 17.43
N MET A 145 17.04 -9.50 16.74
CA MET A 145 18.41 -9.93 16.41
C MET A 145 19.02 -9.07 15.30
N LYS A 146 20.33 -9.10 15.18
CA LYS A 146 21.08 -8.22 14.28
C LYS A 146 20.78 -8.44 12.81
N ASP A 147 20.46 -9.67 12.42
CA ASP A 147 20.02 -10.05 11.07
C ASP A 147 18.69 -9.39 10.70
N ALA A 148 17.69 -9.45 11.59
CA ALA A 148 16.39 -8.81 11.38
C ALA A 148 16.52 -7.28 11.29
N ILE A 149 17.39 -6.66 12.11
CA ILE A 149 17.68 -5.21 12.02
C ILE A 149 18.27 -4.88 10.64
N MET A 150 19.18 -5.72 10.15
CA MET A 150 19.82 -5.52 8.86
C MET A 150 18.83 -5.72 7.70
N ASP A 151 18.02 -6.77 7.73
CA ASP A 151 17.00 -7.05 6.72
C ASP A 151 15.99 -5.90 6.59
N ILE A 152 15.45 -5.46 7.73
CA ILE A 152 14.49 -4.33 7.76
C ILE A 152 15.15 -3.07 7.24
N THR A 153 16.37 -2.79 7.65
CA THR A 153 17.13 -1.60 7.21
C THR A 153 17.42 -1.66 5.72
N ALA A 154 17.81 -2.82 5.20
CA ALA A 154 18.08 -3.03 3.77
C ALA A 154 16.83 -2.77 2.92
N VAL A 155 15.68 -3.36 3.29
CA VAL A 155 14.43 -3.14 2.57
C VAL A 155 14.00 -1.68 2.64
N CYS A 156 14.08 -1.02 3.80
CA CYS A 156 13.75 0.40 3.94
C CYS A 156 14.65 1.30 3.08
N LEU A 157 15.96 1.02 3.02
CA LEU A 157 16.90 1.73 2.18
C LEU A 157 16.60 1.53 0.69
N LEU A 158 16.31 0.29 0.28
CA LEU A 158 15.95 -0.05 -1.10
C LEU A 158 14.64 0.59 -1.54
N MET A 159 13.61 0.57 -0.70
CA MET A 159 12.33 1.24 -0.98
C MET A 159 12.52 2.76 -1.15
N HIS A 160 13.37 3.38 -0.33
CA HIS A 160 13.73 4.79 -0.48
C HIS A 160 14.49 5.05 -1.79
N THR A 161 15.43 4.19 -2.17
CA THR A 161 16.23 4.31 -3.38
C THR A 161 15.40 4.13 -4.65
N ILE A 162 14.54 3.10 -4.70
CA ILE A 162 13.67 2.82 -5.84
C ILE A 162 12.64 3.94 -6.04
N HIS A 163 12.18 4.54 -4.96
CA HIS A 163 11.26 5.68 -4.97
C HIS A 163 10.06 5.47 -5.89
N ALA A 164 9.32 4.37 -5.68
CA ALA A 164 8.06 4.13 -6.37
C ALA A 164 6.95 5.03 -5.79
N GLU A 165 6.17 5.64 -6.67
CA GLU A 165 5.02 6.49 -6.27
C GLU A 165 3.87 5.64 -5.71
N GLN A 166 3.78 4.38 -6.13
CA GLN A 166 2.78 3.42 -5.68
C GLN A 166 3.41 2.05 -5.47
N VAL A 167 3.05 1.39 -4.37
CA VAL A 167 3.44 0.02 -4.05
C VAL A 167 2.18 -0.83 -3.93
N ILE A 168 2.01 -1.77 -4.84
CA ILE A 168 0.88 -2.71 -4.86
C ILE A 168 1.40 -4.09 -4.54
N ILE A 169 0.71 -4.80 -3.64
CA ILE A 169 1.13 -6.12 -3.17
C ILE A 169 0.03 -7.14 -3.49
N SER A 170 0.43 -8.29 -4.04
CA SER A 170 -0.50 -9.40 -4.29
C SER A 170 -1.14 -9.90 -2.98
N PRO A 171 -2.22 -10.68 -3.04
CA PRO A 171 -2.60 -11.53 -1.91
C PRO A 171 -1.39 -12.36 -1.45
N ILE A 172 -1.22 -12.52 -0.13
CA ILE A 172 -0.02 -13.12 0.47
C ILE A 172 -0.29 -14.58 0.81
N ASN A 173 0.58 -15.47 0.36
CA ASN A 173 0.57 -16.86 0.82
C ASN A 173 1.26 -16.97 2.19
N THR A 174 0.52 -17.38 3.20
CA THR A 174 1.07 -17.47 4.57
C THR A 174 1.86 -18.76 4.82
N GLY A 175 1.71 -19.74 3.96
CA GLY A 175 2.17 -21.10 4.24
C GLY A 175 1.08 -21.94 4.93
N TYR A 176 1.45 -23.14 5.43
CA TYR A 176 0.51 -24.08 6.00
C TYR A 176 1.18 -24.97 7.07
N GLY A 177 0.43 -25.35 8.11
CA GLY A 177 0.86 -26.27 9.13
C GLY A 177 1.43 -25.60 10.37
N GLU A 178 2.64 -25.95 10.76
CA GLU A 178 3.28 -25.52 12.01
C GLU A 178 4.74 -25.10 11.73
N VAL A 179 5.24 -24.19 12.55
CA VAL A 179 6.64 -23.75 12.55
C VAL A 179 7.20 -23.84 13.97
N ARG A 180 8.48 -24.17 14.10
CA ARG A 180 9.21 -24.13 15.37
C ARG A 180 9.88 -22.77 15.52
N CYS A 181 9.59 -22.07 16.59
CA CYS A 181 10.22 -20.80 16.97
C CYS A 181 10.70 -20.86 18.43
N MET A 182 11.26 -19.78 18.95
CA MET A 182 11.72 -19.68 20.35
C MET A 182 10.63 -20.01 21.38
N HIS A 183 9.36 -19.83 21.04
CA HIS A 183 8.20 -20.13 21.90
C HIS A 183 7.70 -21.59 21.78
N GLY A 184 8.40 -22.44 21.00
CA GLY A 184 8.01 -23.79 20.70
C GLY A 184 7.36 -23.94 19.33
N ILE A 185 6.45 -24.91 19.19
CA ILE A 185 5.73 -25.17 17.94
C ILE A 185 4.45 -24.34 17.93
N VAL A 186 4.28 -23.50 16.91
CA VAL A 186 3.11 -22.64 16.74
C VAL A 186 2.47 -22.86 15.36
N PRO A 187 1.16 -22.60 15.21
CA PRO A 187 0.49 -22.71 13.91
C PRO A 187 0.99 -21.62 12.92
N VAL A 188 0.89 -21.93 11.64
CA VAL A 188 1.17 -20.98 10.54
C VAL A 188 -0.13 -20.35 10.03
N PRO A 189 -0.21 -18.99 9.91
CA PRO A 189 0.83 -18.03 10.30
C PRO A 189 1.03 -17.95 11.83
N ALA A 190 2.27 -17.65 12.25
CA ALA A 190 2.56 -17.44 13.67
C ALA A 190 1.74 -16.26 14.24
N PRO A 191 1.43 -16.21 15.55
CA PRO A 191 0.52 -15.20 16.13
C PRO A 191 0.87 -13.75 15.80
N ALA A 192 2.15 -13.38 15.79
CA ALA A 192 2.58 -12.04 15.42
C ALA A 192 2.34 -11.75 13.92
N ALA A 193 2.67 -12.71 13.05
CA ALA A 193 2.39 -12.60 11.61
C ALA A 193 0.88 -12.52 11.34
N GLU A 194 0.05 -13.31 12.02
CA GLU A 194 -1.42 -13.26 11.92
C GLU A 194 -1.94 -11.86 12.24
N TYR A 195 -1.48 -11.26 13.34
CA TYR A 195 -1.88 -9.92 13.74
C TYR A 195 -1.49 -8.86 12.71
N LEU A 196 -0.28 -8.92 12.18
CA LEU A 196 0.21 -8.01 11.15
C LEU A 196 -0.61 -8.11 9.87
N LEU A 197 -1.04 -9.30 9.50
CA LEU A 197 -1.78 -9.58 8.27
C LEU A 197 -3.29 -9.27 8.38
N ARG A 198 -3.81 -8.84 9.53
CA ARG A 198 -5.22 -8.44 9.66
C ARG A 198 -5.58 -7.31 8.70
N GLY A 199 -6.67 -7.53 7.94
CA GLY A 199 -7.15 -6.60 6.92
C GLY A 199 -6.40 -6.69 5.60
N ILE A 200 -5.42 -7.58 5.47
CA ILE A 200 -4.65 -7.84 4.24
C ILE A 200 -5.19 -9.12 3.59
N PRO A 201 -5.42 -9.16 2.27
CA PRO A 201 -5.80 -10.39 1.57
C PRO A 201 -4.72 -11.45 1.69
N THR A 202 -5.05 -12.58 2.30
CA THR A 202 -4.15 -13.72 2.49
C THR A 202 -4.79 -15.02 2.05
N TYR A 203 -3.97 -16.02 1.79
CA TYR A 203 -4.38 -17.39 1.53
C TYR A 203 -3.31 -18.37 1.99
N SER A 204 -3.65 -19.65 2.09
CA SER A 204 -2.72 -20.73 2.39
C SER A 204 -2.90 -21.89 1.41
N MET A 205 -1.84 -22.67 1.21
CA MET A 205 -1.86 -23.86 0.36
C MET A 205 -1.22 -25.03 1.10
N GLU A 206 -1.96 -26.14 1.30
CA GLU A 206 -1.50 -27.34 2.02
C GLU A 206 -0.20 -27.96 1.46
N LYS A 207 0.05 -27.78 0.16
CA LYS A 207 1.27 -28.28 -0.51
C LYS A 207 2.56 -27.58 -0.08
N PHE A 208 2.47 -26.39 0.52
CA PHE A 208 3.62 -25.63 0.99
C PHE A 208 3.60 -25.58 2.52
N ARG A 209 4.20 -26.61 3.14
CA ARG A 209 4.28 -26.70 4.58
C ARG A 209 5.38 -25.80 5.14
N GLY A 210 5.11 -25.24 6.31
CA GLY A 210 5.97 -24.29 7.00
C GLY A 210 5.55 -22.85 6.78
N GLU A 211 6.21 -21.95 7.48
CA GLU A 211 5.98 -20.52 7.37
C GLU A 211 6.58 -19.98 6.07
N LEU A 212 5.75 -19.28 5.28
CA LEU A 212 6.16 -18.60 4.06
C LEU A 212 6.19 -17.08 4.23
N CYS A 213 5.35 -16.52 5.10
CA CYS A 213 5.33 -15.11 5.39
C CYS A 213 5.77 -14.90 6.85
N THR A 214 7.00 -14.42 7.04
CA THR A 214 7.53 -14.16 8.38
C THR A 214 6.94 -12.88 8.99
N PRO A 215 7.00 -12.68 10.32
CA PRO A 215 6.58 -11.44 10.96
C PRO A 215 7.29 -10.20 10.37
N THR A 216 8.60 -10.30 10.10
CA THR A 216 9.39 -9.23 9.45
C THR A 216 8.87 -8.92 8.06
N GLY A 217 8.64 -9.95 7.22
CA GLY A 217 8.08 -9.79 5.87
C GLY A 217 6.69 -9.15 5.91
N ALA A 218 5.80 -9.63 6.79
CA ALA A 218 4.45 -9.09 6.96
C ALA A 218 4.47 -7.60 7.37
N ALA A 219 5.34 -7.22 8.31
CA ALA A 219 5.49 -5.85 8.78
C ALA A 219 6.01 -4.92 7.68
N LEU A 220 7.01 -5.35 6.91
CA LEU A 220 7.55 -4.61 5.77
C LEU A 220 6.48 -4.40 4.70
N LEU A 221 5.76 -5.45 4.30
CA LEU A 221 4.68 -5.34 3.32
C LEU A 221 3.59 -4.38 3.81
N LYS A 222 3.17 -4.47 5.07
CA LYS A 222 2.17 -3.58 5.67
C LYS A 222 2.63 -2.12 5.73
N ALA A 223 3.91 -1.88 6.02
CA ALA A 223 4.47 -0.53 6.16
C ALA A 223 4.51 0.24 4.84
N PHE A 224 4.77 -0.46 3.72
CA PHE A 224 5.00 0.15 2.41
C PHE A 224 3.84 0.01 1.43
N ALA A 225 2.86 -0.86 1.67
CA ALA A 225 1.74 -1.03 0.76
C ALA A 225 0.91 0.24 0.61
N SER A 226 0.70 0.66 -0.64
CA SER A 226 -0.35 1.62 -1.01
C SER A 226 -1.70 0.91 -1.15
N SER A 227 -1.68 -0.32 -1.64
CA SER A 227 -2.87 -1.18 -1.77
C SER A 227 -2.48 -2.65 -1.94
N PHE A 228 -3.47 -3.54 -1.75
CA PHE A 228 -3.33 -4.98 -1.98
C PHE A 228 -4.28 -5.43 -3.08
N GLY A 229 -3.80 -6.31 -3.97
CA GLY A 229 -4.63 -6.84 -5.05
C GLY A 229 -3.82 -7.40 -6.22
N SER A 230 -4.51 -7.62 -7.34
CA SER A 230 -3.88 -8.09 -8.57
C SER A 230 -2.96 -7.04 -9.18
N ARG A 231 -1.96 -7.49 -9.94
CA ARG A 231 -1.07 -6.60 -10.68
C ARG A 231 -1.89 -5.72 -11.63
N PRO A 232 -1.71 -4.39 -11.57
CA PRO A 232 -2.38 -3.47 -12.48
C PRO A 232 -1.90 -3.69 -13.93
N ILE A 233 -2.59 -3.08 -14.89
CA ILE A 233 -2.09 -3.01 -16.27
C ILE A 233 -0.95 -2.00 -16.28
N MET A 234 0.28 -2.49 -16.34
CA MET A 234 1.48 -1.68 -16.31
C MET A 234 2.47 -2.09 -17.39
N THR A 235 3.26 -1.15 -17.86
CA THR A 235 4.44 -1.45 -18.68
C THR A 235 5.59 -1.77 -17.75
N ILE A 236 6.04 -3.03 -17.75
CA ILE A 236 7.14 -3.48 -16.90
C ILE A 236 8.46 -3.02 -17.55
N GLU A 237 9.27 -2.34 -16.78
CA GLU A 237 10.61 -1.91 -17.16
C GLU A 237 11.70 -2.81 -16.58
N GLN A 238 11.51 -3.25 -15.35
CA GLN A 238 12.43 -4.11 -14.62
C GLN A 238 11.69 -5.18 -13.83
N THR A 239 12.31 -6.35 -13.70
CA THR A 239 11.79 -7.45 -12.88
C THR A 239 12.92 -7.98 -12.01
N GLY A 240 12.67 -8.11 -10.71
CA GLY A 240 13.59 -8.67 -9.74
C GLY A 240 13.01 -9.92 -9.05
N TYR A 241 13.87 -10.86 -8.72
CA TYR A 241 13.55 -12.11 -8.04
C TYR A 241 14.39 -12.24 -6.78
N GLY A 242 13.73 -12.21 -5.61
CA GLY A 242 14.38 -12.47 -4.31
C GLY A 242 14.12 -13.89 -3.86
N MET A 243 15.16 -14.70 -3.80
CA MET A 243 15.09 -16.13 -3.50
C MET A 243 15.11 -16.37 -2.00
N GLY A 244 14.18 -17.20 -1.51
CA GLY A 244 14.21 -17.67 -0.13
C GLY A 244 15.10 -18.90 0.03
N GLU A 245 15.49 -19.21 1.27
CA GLU A 245 16.36 -20.34 1.60
C GLU A 245 15.72 -21.70 1.27
N LYS A 246 14.46 -21.90 1.68
CA LYS A 246 13.75 -23.19 1.61
C LYS A 246 13.47 -23.63 0.16
N ASP A 247 13.55 -24.94 -0.07
CA ASP A 247 13.20 -25.57 -1.35
C ASP A 247 11.79 -26.15 -1.32
N PHE A 248 11.03 -25.86 -2.39
CA PHE A 248 9.68 -26.39 -2.63
C PHE A 248 9.55 -26.89 -4.08
N GLU A 249 8.44 -27.54 -4.40
CA GLU A 249 8.09 -27.87 -5.77
C GLU A 249 7.89 -26.64 -6.67
N ALA A 250 7.60 -25.49 -6.09
CA ALA A 250 7.54 -24.20 -6.77
C ALA A 250 8.75 -23.34 -6.37
N ALA A 251 9.11 -22.40 -7.24
CA ALA A 251 10.20 -21.47 -6.98
C ALA A 251 9.88 -20.60 -5.76
N ASN A 252 10.61 -20.81 -4.67
CA ASN A 252 10.51 -20.01 -3.45
C ASN A 252 11.12 -18.64 -3.67
N CYS A 253 10.32 -17.70 -4.14
CA CYS A 253 10.77 -16.34 -4.38
C CYS A 253 9.65 -15.30 -4.25
N VAL A 254 10.05 -14.08 -3.89
CA VAL A 254 9.28 -12.86 -4.13
C VAL A 254 9.65 -12.34 -5.52
N ARG A 255 8.65 -11.92 -6.29
CA ARG A 255 8.87 -11.23 -7.56
C ARG A 255 8.52 -9.75 -7.42
N ALA A 256 9.43 -8.89 -7.82
CA ALA A 256 9.24 -7.46 -7.87
C ALA A 256 9.15 -7.00 -9.33
N PHE A 257 8.12 -6.23 -9.67
CA PHE A 257 7.92 -5.65 -11.00
C PHE A 257 7.90 -4.14 -10.86
N LEU A 258 8.86 -3.47 -11.48
CA LEU A 258 8.93 -2.01 -11.51
C LEU A 258 8.59 -1.52 -12.91
N GLY A 259 7.81 -0.46 -13.00
CA GLY A 259 7.44 0.12 -14.28
C GLY A 259 6.36 1.18 -14.16
N GLU A 260 5.77 1.54 -15.28
CA GLU A 260 4.73 2.55 -15.32
C GLU A 260 3.33 1.94 -15.34
N ASP A 261 2.53 2.28 -14.32
CA ASP A 261 1.10 2.00 -14.34
C ASP A 261 0.39 2.96 -15.29
N GLN A 262 -0.28 2.39 -16.28
CA GLN A 262 -1.09 3.14 -17.24
C GLN A 262 -2.52 3.37 -16.72
N THR A 263 -2.87 2.82 -15.57
CA THR A 263 -4.24 2.78 -15.09
C THR A 263 -4.72 4.12 -14.53
N GLU A 264 -3.83 4.99 -14.06
CA GLU A 264 -4.24 6.32 -13.55
C GLU A 264 -4.88 7.22 -14.59
N SER A 265 -4.54 7.07 -15.85
CA SER A 265 -5.22 7.82 -16.91
C SER A 265 -6.55 7.19 -17.35
N ARG A 266 -6.80 5.93 -16.98
CA ARG A 266 -8.00 5.19 -17.41
C ARG A 266 -9.05 4.99 -16.35
N ASN A 267 -8.71 4.87 -15.05
CA ASN A 267 -9.66 4.30 -14.08
C ASN A 267 -9.70 5.03 -12.74
N GLN A 268 -10.09 6.30 -12.73
CA GLN A 268 -10.73 6.79 -11.51
C GLN A 268 -12.11 6.15 -11.46
N LYS A 269 -12.31 5.18 -10.57
CA LYS A 269 -13.63 4.61 -10.35
C LYS A 269 -14.57 5.65 -9.77
N ILE A 270 -15.80 5.64 -10.26
CA ILE A 270 -16.89 6.44 -9.72
C ILE A 270 -18.10 5.53 -9.47
N GLU A 271 -18.76 5.74 -8.37
CA GLU A 271 -19.97 5.02 -8.04
C GLU A 271 -21.16 5.81 -8.49
N LYS A 272 -22.09 5.15 -9.18
CA LYS A 272 -23.38 5.69 -9.58
C LYS A 272 -24.47 5.05 -8.74
N LEU A 273 -25.15 5.86 -7.94
CA LEU A 273 -26.29 5.45 -7.15
C LEU A 273 -27.58 5.96 -7.83
N GLU A 274 -28.58 5.11 -7.94
CA GLU A 274 -29.85 5.47 -8.58
C GLU A 274 -31.04 5.00 -7.78
N THR A 275 -32.07 5.85 -7.74
CA THR A 275 -33.37 5.49 -7.20
C THR A 275 -34.51 6.17 -7.95
N ASN A 276 -35.64 5.51 -8.01
CA ASN A 276 -36.85 6.04 -8.63
C ASN A 276 -37.78 6.59 -7.54
N ILE A 277 -38.31 7.78 -7.75
CA ILE A 277 -39.13 8.53 -6.79
C ILE A 277 -40.43 8.97 -7.48
N ASP A 278 -41.62 8.53 -7.01
CA ASP A 278 -42.93 8.85 -7.57
C ASP A 278 -43.88 9.59 -6.59
N ASP A 279 -43.31 9.96 -5.40
CA ASP A 279 -44.10 10.52 -4.29
C ASP A 279 -43.42 11.74 -3.61
N MET A 280 -42.49 12.41 -4.31
CA MET A 280 -41.85 13.66 -3.84
C MET A 280 -42.16 14.81 -4.80
N THR A 281 -42.25 16.01 -4.25
CA THR A 281 -42.38 17.26 -5.03
C THR A 281 -41.00 17.68 -5.60
N GLY A 282 -41.04 18.53 -6.64
CA GLY A 282 -39.80 19.08 -7.19
C GLY A 282 -38.97 19.91 -6.17
N GLU A 283 -39.65 20.58 -5.22
CA GLU A 283 -38.97 21.33 -4.15
C GLU A 283 -38.24 20.42 -3.18
N GLU A 284 -38.89 19.32 -2.75
CA GLU A 284 -38.27 18.32 -1.88
C GLU A 284 -37.06 17.64 -2.55
N ILE A 285 -37.20 17.31 -3.86
CA ILE A 285 -36.08 16.75 -4.63
C ILE A 285 -34.93 17.76 -4.75
N GLY A 286 -35.23 19.04 -5.01
CA GLY A 286 -34.23 20.10 -5.06
C GLY A 286 -33.47 20.22 -3.75
N PHE A 287 -34.17 20.18 -2.62
CA PHE A 287 -33.56 20.18 -1.30
C PHE A 287 -32.66 18.93 -1.07
N ALA A 288 -33.12 17.76 -1.44
CA ALA A 288 -32.32 16.54 -1.34
C ALA A 288 -31.03 16.61 -2.19
N MET A 289 -31.11 17.20 -3.40
CA MET A 289 -29.94 17.41 -4.26
C MET A 289 -28.89 18.32 -3.59
N GLU A 290 -29.31 19.42 -2.95
CA GLU A 290 -28.39 20.30 -2.20
C GLU A 290 -27.67 19.54 -1.09
N ARG A 291 -28.42 18.76 -0.29
CA ARG A 291 -27.83 17.94 0.79
C ARG A 291 -26.84 16.90 0.27
N LEU A 292 -27.11 16.30 -0.89
CA LEU A 292 -26.22 15.33 -1.53
C LEU A 292 -24.90 15.97 -1.99
N PHE A 293 -24.94 17.19 -2.54
CA PHE A 293 -23.72 17.92 -2.86
C PHE A 293 -22.92 18.28 -1.62
N GLU A 294 -23.58 18.69 -0.54
CA GLU A 294 -22.92 18.96 0.75
C GLU A 294 -22.30 17.71 1.38
N ALA A 295 -22.94 16.54 1.17
CA ALA A 295 -22.41 15.25 1.61
C ALA A 295 -21.22 14.74 0.78
N GLY A 296 -20.85 15.45 -0.31
CA GLY A 296 -19.67 15.12 -1.12
C GLY A 296 -19.97 14.44 -2.46
N ALA A 297 -21.22 14.43 -2.91
CA ALA A 297 -21.54 13.95 -4.25
C ALA A 297 -20.75 14.73 -5.30
N ARG A 298 -20.25 14.02 -6.32
CA ARG A 298 -19.52 14.60 -7.44
C ARG A 298 -20.43 15.19 -8.50
N ASP A 299 -21.60 14.60 -8.64
CA ASP A 299 -22.67 15.10 -9.47
C ASP A 299 -24.02 14.52 -9.01
N VAL A 300 -25.07 15.28 -9.18
CA VAL A 300 -26.45 14.88 -8.85
C VAL A 300 -27.36 15.40 -9.97
N PHE A 301 -28.13 14.52 -10.57
CA PHE A 301 -29.05 14.90 -11.63
C PHE A 301 -30.32 14.09 -11.61
N ILE A 302 -31.37 14.65 -12.20
CA ILE A 302 -32.71 14.10 -12.24
C ILE A 302 -33.10 13.83 -13.69
N THR A 303 -33.64 12.65 -13.92
CA THR A 303 -34.27 12.28 -15.20
C THR A 303 -35.75 12.02 -15.01
N PRO A 304 -36.67 12.71 -15.71
CA PRO A 304 -38.09 12.38 -15.70
C PRO A 304 -38.34 10.99 -16.28
N ILE A 305 -39.14 10.20 -15.58
CA ILE A 305 -39.49 8.84 -16.00
C ILE A 305 -40.97 8.57 -15.77
N PHE A 306 -41.50 7.49 -16.35
CA PHE A 306 -42.77 6.92 -15.99
C PHE A 306 -42.56 5.58 -15.29
N MET A 307 -43.21 5.40 -14.16
CA MET A 307 -43.18 4.17 -13.37
C MET A 307 -44.43 3.31 -13.61
N LYS A 308 -44.50 2.15 -12.94
CA LYS A 308 -45.69 1.30 -12.92
C LYS A 308 -46.95 2.11 -12.60
N LYS A 309 -48.10 1.69 -13.13
CA LYS A 309 -49.39 2.39 -13.02
C LYS A 309 -49.39 3.78 -13.69
N ASN A 310 -48.54 3.99 -14.71
CA ASN A 310 -48.43 5.24 -15.47
C ASN A 310 -48.18 6.49 -14.60
N ARG A 311 -47.46 6.36 -13.49
CA ARG A 311 -47.13 7.49 -12.62
C ARG A 311 -45.92 8.26 -13.15
N PRO A 312 -46.07 9.57 -13.38
CA PRO A 312 -44.90 10.44 -13.57
C PRO A 312 -43.99 10.35 -12.34
N ALA A 313 -42.70 10.26 -12.56
CA ALA A 313 -41.72 10.05 -11.50
C ALA A 313 -40.35 10.60 -11.91
N TYR A 314 -39.40 10.53 -11.01
CA TYR A 314 -38.05 10.98 -11.22
C TYR A 314 -37.05 9.85 -10.94
N LEU A 315 -36.05 9.72 -11.80
CA LEU A 315 -34.85 8.96 -11.53
C LEU A 315 -33.81 9.92 -10.96
N LEU A 316 -33.54 9.79 -9.66
CA LEU A 316 -32.43 10.46 -9.01
C LEU A 316 -31.15 9.65 -9.28
N SER A 317 -30.14 10.27 -9.88
CA SER A 317 -28.82 9.71 -10.12
C SER A 317 -27.77 10.54 -9.36
N VAL A 318 -26.94 9.86 -8.60
CA VAL A 318 -25.86 10.47 -7.79
C VAL A 318 -24.55 9.83 -8.17
N LEU A 319 -23.53 10.63 -8.44
CA LEU A 319 -22.15 10.17 -8.67
C LEU A 319 -21.30 10.52 -7.46
N CYS A 320 -20.58 9.54 -6.89
CA CYS A 320 -19.66 9.76 -5.78
C CYS A 320 -18.40 8.92 -5.93
N LEU A 321 -17.38 9.21 -5.12
CA LEU A 321 -16.22 8.31 -5.00
C LEU A 321 -16.64 7.08 -4.16
N PRO A 322 -16.07 5.88 -4.41
CA PRO A 322 -16.39 4.68 -3.63
C PRO A 322 -16.23 4.85 -2.12
N LYS A 323 -15.26 5.63 -1.67
CA LYS A 323 -15.05 5.93 -0.25
C LYS A 323 -16.17 6.73 0.41
N ASP A 324 -16.97 7.45 -0.38
CA ASP A 324 -18.04 8.33 0.08
C ASP A 324 -19.44 7.65 -0.03
N GLU A 325 -19.50 6.40 -0.54
CA GLU A 325 -20.74 5.65 -0.84
C GLU A 325 -21.69 5.60 0.35
N GLU A 326 -21.19 5.16 1.53
CA GLU A 326 -22.02 5.00 2.72
C GLU A 326 -22.64 6.33 3.18
N THR A 327 -21.86 7.41 3.15
CA THR A 327 -22.33 8.77 3.50
C THR A 327 -23.42 9.23 2.54
N ILE A 328 -23.24 8.98 1.25
CA ILE A 328 -24.21 9.33 0.21
C ILE A 328 -25.47 8.48 0.34
N LEU A 329 -25.36 7.17 0.60
CA LEU A 329 -26.52 6.29 0.83
C LEU A 329 -27.36 6.77 2.03
N GLN A 330 -26.70 7.10 3.16
CA GLN A 330 -27.38 7.65 4.33
C GLN A 330 -28.10 8.96 4.00
N CYS A 331 -27.47 9.82 3.20
CA CYS A 331 -28.07 11.08 2.75
C CYS A 331 -29.30 10.83 1.86
N ILE A 332 -29.23 9.91 0.89
CA ILE A 332 -30.36 9.54 0.03
C ILE A 332 -31.54 9.05 0.89
N PHE A 333 -31.32 8.07 1.77
CA PHE A 333 -32.40 7.53 2.62
C PHE A 333 -32.99 8.55 3.60
N ARG A 334 -32.20 9.53 4.03
CA ARG A 334 -32.67 10.57 4.96
C ARG A 334 -33.52 11.64 4.30
N TYR A 335 -33.20 12.02 3.07
CA TYR A 335 -33.79 13.18 2.40
C TYR A 335 -34.71 12.81 1.22
N THR A 336 -34.92 11.52 0.97
CA THR A 336 -35.89 11.04 -0.01
C THR A 336 -36.84 10.00 0.59
N THR A 337 -37.92 9.71 -0.11
CA THR A 337 -38.92 8.69 0.30
C THR A 337 -38.54 7.28 -0.15
N THR A 338 -37.38 7.12 -0.83
CA THR A 338 -36.97 5.82 -1.36
C THR A 338 -36.70 4.79 -0.27
N LEU A 339 -37.04 3.53 -0.53
CA LEU A 339 -36.74 2.40 0.34
C LEU A 339 -35.58 1.54 -0.20
N GLY A 340 -35.04 1.90 -1.35
CA GLY A 340 -33.94 1.13 -1.96
C GLY A 340 -33.19 1.90 -3.03
N VAL A 341 -31.89 1.72 -3.04
CA VAL A 341 -30.95 2.32 -3.99
C VAL A 341 -30.22 1.21 -4.72
N ARG A 342 -30.14 1.29 -6.03
CA ARG A 342 -29.25 0.46 -6.85
C ARG A 342 -27.97 1.24 -7.13
N TYR A 343 -26.85 0.56 -7.15
CA TYR A 343 -25.57 1.20 -7.42
C TYR A 343 -24.71 0.39 -8.38
N GLN A 344 -23.81 1.08 -9.05
CA GLN A 344 -22.91 0.50 -10.02
C GLN A 344 -21.57 1.22 -9.98
N LEU A 345 -20.51 0.45 -9.75
CA LEU A 345 -19.14 0.94 -9.87
C LEU A 345 -18.75 1.04 -11.33
N MET A 346 -18.35 2.23 -11.78
CA MET A 346 -17.99 2.51 -13.17
C MET A 346 -16.54 3.02 -13.27
N ASP A 347 -15.87 2.62 -14.33
CA ASP A 347 -14.60 3.22 -14.73
C ASP A 347 -14.87 4.54 -15.50
N ARG A 348 -14.05 5.57 -15.22
CA ARG A 348 -14.11 6.82 -15.97
C ARG A 348 -12.72 7.30 -16.37
N ALA A 349 -12.61 7.85 -17.56
CA ALA A 349 -11.42 8.57 -18.00
C ALA A 349 -11.48 10.03 -17.55
N VAL A 350 -10.41 10.54 -16.95
CA VAL A 350 -10.33 11.91 -16.45
C VAL A 350 -9.00 12.52 -16.89
N LEU A 351 -9.03 13.78 -17.35
CA LEU A 351 -7.81 14.55 -17.60
C LEU A 351 -7.14 14.92 -16.27
N LYS A 352 -5.80 14.93 -16.23
CA LYS A 352 -5.04 15.50 -15.10
C LYS A 352 -5.42 16.96 -14.96
N ARG A 353 -5.66 17.45 -13.73
CA ARG A 353 -6.11 18.80 -13.47
C ARG A 353 -5.11 19.52 -12.58
N SER A 354 -4.83 20.79 -12.93
CA SER A 354 -4.11 21.73 -12.10
C SER A 354 -4.87 23.04 -12.02
N GLN A 355 -4.60 23.84 -11.02
CA GLN A 355 -5.17 25.18 -10.89
C GLN A 355 -4.04 26.19 -10.74
N GLU A 356 -4.18 27.32 -11.41
CA GLU A 356 -3.28 28.47 -11.27
C GLU A 356 -4.09 29.75 -11.05
N PRO A 357 -3.61 30.68 -10.23
CA PRO A 357 -4.26 31.98 -10.07
C PRO A 357 -3.94 32.90 -11.24
N ILE A 358 -4.96 33.57 -11.78
CA ILE A 358 -4.82 34.71 -12.68
C ILE A 358 -5.18 35.95 -11.89
N PHE A 359 -4.28 36.95 -11.89
CA PHE A 359 -4.52 38.21 -11.23
C PHE A 359 -5.13 39.21 -12.23
N VAL A 360 -6.34 39.69 -11.97
CA VAL A 360 -7.03 40.70 -12.70
C VAL A 360 -7.15 41.97 -11.83
N LYS A 361 -7.51 43.11 -12.45
CA LYS A 361 -7.59 44.41 -11.75
C LYS A 361 -8.49 44.36 -10.49
N ASP A 362 -9.55 43.60 -10.55
CA ASP A 362 -10.61 43.56 -9.52
C ASP A 362 -10.58 42.31 -8.66
N GLY A 363 -9.54 41.47 -8.76
CA GLY A 363 -9.44 40.26 -7.94
C GLY A 363 -8.53 39.18 -8.51
N THR A 364 -8.74 37.97 -8.08
CA THR A 364 -8.01 36.76 -8.52
C THR A 364 -9.00 35.73 -9.03
N ILE A 365 -8.73 35.17 -10.21
CA ILE A 365 -9.52 34.15 -10.86
C ILE A 365 -8.69 32.86 -10.89
N ARG A 366 -9.23 31.74 -10.43
CA ARG A 366 -8.59 30.44 -10.61
C ARG A 366 -8.80 29.95 -12.04
N LYS A 367 -7.72 29.63 -12.72
CA LYS A 367 -7.74 28.96 -14.03
C LYS A 367 -7.51 27.46 -13.82
N LYS A 368 -8.47 26.66 -14.24
CA LYS A 368 -8.34 25.21 -14.29
C LYS A 368 -7.68 24.80 -15.59
N ASN A 369 -6.54 24.14 -15.50
CA ASN A 369 -5.86 23.50 -16.62
C ASN A 369 -6.13 22.01 -16.56
N ALA A 370 -6.37 21.38 -17.69
CA ALA A 370 -6.60 19.96 -17.81
C ALA A 370 -5.82 19.39 -18.99
N SER A 371 -5.03 18.35 -18.77
CA SER A 371 -4.20 17.71 -19.80
C SER A 371 -4.30 16.18 -19.73
N GLY A 372 -4.16 15.53 -20.87
CA GLY A 372 -4.18 14.08 -21.02
C GLY A 372 -4.69 13.65 -22.39
N TYR A 373 -4.42 12.43 -22.79
CA TYR A 373 -4.84 11.87 -24.08
C TYR A 373 -4.41 12.73 -25.28
N GLY A 374 -3.28 13.45 -25.18
CA GLY A 374 -2.81 14.37 -26.22
C GLY A 374 -3.62 15.67 -26.34
N ILE A 375 -4.44 16.00 -25.34
CA ILE A 375 -5.30 17.18 -25.32
C ILE A 375 -4.94 18.05 -24.12
N GLU A 376 -4.91 19.37 -24.35
CA GLU A 376 -4.82 20.39 -23.31
C GLU A 376 -6.05 21.29 -23.38
N LYS A 377 -6.63 21.61 -22.22
CA LYS A 377 -7.77 22.52 -22.07
C LYS A 377 -7.55 23.43 -20.87
N SER A 378 -7.99 24.67 -20.99
CA SER A 378 -8.02 25.59 -19.85
C SER A 378 -9.38 26.28 -19.75
N LYS A 379 -9.79 26.59 -18.54
CA LYS A 379 -11.06 27.29 -18.26
C LYS A 379 -10.95 28.05 -16.95
N MET A 380 -11.44 29.28 -16.95
CA MET A 380 -11.59 30.09 -15.75
C MET A 380 -12.72 29.53 -14.86
N GLU A 381 -12.53 29.61 -13.55
CA GLU A 381 -13.55 29.20 -12.58
C GLU A 381 -14.74 30.14 -12.64
N TYR A 382 -15.91 29.61 -12.88
CA TYR A 382 -17.15 30.39 -13.02
C TYR A 382 -17.47 31.23 -11.79
N ASP A 383 -17.33 30.64 -10.59
CA ASP A 383 -17.68 31.29 -9.34
C ASP A 383 -16.82 32.52 -9.09
N ASP A 384 -15.53 32.46 -9.37
CA ASP A 384 -14.60 33.58 -9.22
C ASP A 384 -14.95 34.71 -10.21
N VAL A 385 -15.20 34.35 -11.48
CA VAL A 385 -15.63 35.31 -12.51
C VAL A 385 -16.96 35.94 -12.13
N ALA A 386 -17.92 35.15 -11.67
CA ALA A 386 -19.25 35.63 -11.29
C ALA A 386 -19.21 36.54 -10.05
N GLU A 387 -18.35 36.22 -9.07
CA GLU A 387 -18.17 37.07 -7.89
C GLU A 387 -17.63 38.44 -8.26
N ILE A 388 -16.54 38.48 -9.07
CA ILE A 388 -15.96 39.71 -9.54
C ILE A 388 -16.98 40.53 -10.40
N ALA A 389 -17.71 39.86 -11.28
CA ALA A 389 -18.72 40.51 -12.11
C ALA A 389 -19.83 41.17 -11.26
N ARG A 390 -20.38 40.44 -10.27
CA ARG A 390 -21.42 40.98 -9.35
C ARG A 390 -20.90 42.15 -8.53
N LYS A 391 -19.69 42.03 -8.00
CA LYS A 391 -19.09 43.05 -7.12
C LYS A 391 -18.82 44.35 -7.81
N ASN A 392 -18.49 44.31 -9.12
CA ASN A 392 -18.07 45.46 -9.91
C ASN A 392 -19.09 45.91 -10.96
N GLY A 393 -20.29 45.30 -10.97
CA GLY A 393 -21.33 45.65 -11.96
C GLY A 393 -20.96 45.36 -13.41
N LYS A 394 -20.05 44.38 -13.62
CA LYS A 394 -19.56 43.95 -14.93
C LYS A 394 -20.33 42.71 -15.42
N THR A 395 -20.26 42.48 -16.72
CA THR A 395 -20.69 41.22 -17.32
C THR A 395 -19.63 40.14 -17.14
N LEU A 396 -20.02 38.87 -17.24
CA LEU A 396 -19.04 37.75 -17.21
C LEU A 396 -18.01 37.82 -18.33
N TRP A 397 -18.39 38.38 -19.47
CA TRP A 397 -17.52 38.56 -20.64
C TRP A 397 -16.44 39.57 -20.38
N GLU A 398 -16.80 40.74 -19.85
CA GLU A 398 -15.83 41.82 -19.51
C GLU A 398 -14.77 41.33 -18.52
N VAL A 399 -15.17 40.52 -17.52
CA VAL A 399 -14.23 39.96 -16.56
C VAL A 399 -13.32 38.91 -17.19
N LYS A 400 -13.83 38.11 -18.13
CA LYS A 400 -13.01 37.12 -18.86
C LYS A 400 -12.01 37.74 -19.80
N ASP A 401 -12.43 38.76 -20.55
CA ASP A 401 -11.56 39.50 -21.48
C ASP A 401 -10.41 40.21 -20.74
N GLU A 402 -10.62 40.65 -19.49
CA GLU A 402 -9.58 41.22 -18.63
C GLU A 402 -8.55 40.18 -18.15
N ALA A 403 -8.87 38.90 -18.23
CA ALA A 403 -8.06 37.79 -17.74
C ALA A 403 -7.32 37.03 -18.86
N GLU A 404 -7.63 37.32 -20.13
CA GLU A 404 -6.91 36.81 -21.31
C GLU A 404 -5.77 37.78 -21.70
#